data_534e96182dde19c25bebd84a1341c6a7
#
_entry.id   534e96182dde19c25bebd84a1341c6a7
#
_cell.length_a   1.000
_cell.length_b   1.000
_cell.length_c   1.000
_cell.angle_alpha   90.00
_cell.angle_beta   90.00
_cell.angle_gamma   90.00
#
_symmetry.space_group_name_H-M   'P 1'
#
loop_
_entity.id
_entity.type
_entity.pdbx_description
1 polymer ?
#
loop_
_entity_poly.entity_id
_entity_poly.type
_entity_poly.pdbx_seq_one_letter_code
_entity_poly.pdbx_strand_id
1 'polypeptide(L)'
;RCNRRSGVCGGSRDNRVRVLRELIEDTGDAVGDRCGVVVRLAVEQLLGPDGITAQGEGREVIECLAELPDLWDVNLADWANDSATARFADEGYQESYIRFVKSVSSKPVVGVGRYTSPDAMVSAIRRGVLDFIGAARPSIADPFLPRKIDEGRSDEIRECIGCNICVAGD
;
A
#
# COMPACT_ATOMS: atom_id res chain seq x y z
N ARG A 1 16.43 7.89 4.36
CA ARG A 1 17.70 8.67 4.28
C ARG A 1 17.84 9.74 5.37
N CYS A 2 16.79 10.12 6.07
CA CYS A 2 16.87 11.10 7.17
C CYS A 2 17.40 10.53 8.49
N ASN A 3 17.60 9.21 8.61
CA ASN A 3 18.12 8.60 9.82
C ASN A 3 19.65 8.76 9.90
N ARG A 4 20.11 9.74 10.69
CA ARG A 4 21.52 10.06 10.92
C ARG A 4 22.08 9.50 12.22
N ARG A 5 21.38 8.56 12.86
CA ARG A 5 21.81 7.94 14.11
C ARG A 5 23.07 7.10 13.87
N SER A 6 23.97 7.06 14.85
CA SER A 6 25.19 6.25 14.84
C SER A 6 25.07 4.95 15.65
N GLY A 7 23.95 4.73 16.33
CA GLY A 7 23.69 3.54 17.13
C GLY A 7 23.16 2.36 16.34
N VAL A 8 22.73 1.33 17.06
CA VAL A 8 22.22 0.06 16.52
C VAL A 8 20.98 0.18 15.60
N CYS A 9 20.34 1.33 15.59
CA CYS A 9 19.22 1.65 14.69
C CYS A 9 19.61 2.64 13.57
N GLY A 10 20.91 2.81 13.28
CA GLY A 10 21.40 3.72 12.26
C GLY A 10 22.62 3.18 11.52
N GLY A 11 23.07 3.89 10.49
CA GLY A 11 24.19 3.47 9.65
C GLY A 11 23.77 2.41 8.61
N SER A 12 24.10 1.15 8.79
CA SER A 12 23.79 0.08 7.84
C SER A 12 22.28 -0.08 7.59
N ARG A 13 21.95 -0.67 6.44
CA ARG A 13 20.55 -1.01 6.12
C ARG A 13 19.90 -1.83 7.23
N ASP A 14 20.55 -2.90 7.66
CA ASP A 14 20.00 -3.83 8.67
C ASP A 14 19.70 -3.11 10.00
N ASN A 15 20.58 -2.19 10.40
CA ASN A 15 20.34 -1.37 11.58
C ASN A 15 19.15 -0.41 11.40
N ARG A 16 18.98 0.17 10.20
CA ARG A 16 17.86 1.08 9.93
C ARG A 16 16.51 0.37 9.88
N VAL A 17 16.49 -0.89 9.45
CA VAL A 17 15.30 -1.74 9.37
C VAL A 17 14.99 -2.41 10.73
N ARG A 18 15.97 -2.48 11.63
CA ARG A 18 15.88 -3.19 12.93
C ARG A 18 14.62 -2.86 13.73
N VAL A 19 14.32 -1.57 13.90
CA VAL A 19 13.15 -1.16 14.70
C VAL A 19 11.84 -1.71 14.12
N LEU A 20 11.71 -1.67 12.78
CA LEU A 20 10.52 -2.20 12.13
C LEU A 20 10.45 -3.72 12.27
N ARG A 21 11.58 -4.41 12.12
CA ARG A 21 11.68 -5.86 12.32
C ARG A 21 11.25 -6.26 13.71
N GLU A 22 11.90 -5.70 14.75
CA GLU A 22 11.61 -5.99 16.16
C GLU A 22 10.13 -5.68 16.47
N LEU A 23 9.59 -4.59 15.97
CA LEU A 23 8.18 -4.25 16.15
C LEU A 23 7.23 -5.30 15.57
N ILE A 24 7.52 -5.82 14.37
CA ILE A 24 6.69 -6.86 13.74
C ILE A 24 6.81 -8.17 14.53
N GLU A 25 8.03 -8.58 14.89
CA GLU A 25 8.31 -9.81 15.66
C GLU A 25 7.65 -9.76 17.04
N ASP A 26 7.89 -8.69 17.81
CA ASP A 26 7.31 -8.52 19.16
C ASP A 26 5.76 -8.46 19.12
N THR A 27 5.20 -7.82 18.07
CA THR A 27 3.76 -7.78 17.88
C THR A 27 3.21 -9.17 17.56
N GLY A 28 3.86 -9.91 16.66
CA GLY A 28 3.51 -11.28 16.31
C GLY A 28 3.52 -12.19 17.54
N ASP A 29 4.58 -12.12 18.33
CA ASP A 29 4.72 -12.90 19.58
C ASP A 29 3.61 -12.55 20.60
N ALA A 30 3.28 -11.27 20.73
CA ALA A 30 2.25 -10.81 21.68
C ALA A 30 0.84 -11.21 21.27
N VAL A 31 0.52 -11.22 19.97
CA VAL A 31 -0.82 -11.57 19.49
C VAL A 31 -0.98 -13.07 19.21
N GLY A 32 0.10 -13.77 18.86
CA GLY A 32 0.08 -15.19 18.50
C GLY A 32 -0.95 -15.44 17.37
N ASP A 33 -1.66 -16.56 17.47
CA ASP A 33 -2.67 -16.95 16.46
C ASP A 33 -4.01 -16.20 16.59
N ARG A 34 -4.11 -15.17 17.44
CA ARG A 34 -5.37 -14.46 17.69
C ARG A 34 -5.73 -13.45 16.61
N CYS A 35 -4.74 -12.89 15.95
CA CYS A 35 -4.94 -11.96 14.83
C CYS A 35 -3.69 -11.88 13.95
N GLY A 36 -3.87 -11.52 12.68
CA GLY A 36 -2.78 -11.28 11.76
C GLY A 36 -2.11 -9.92 11.97
N VAL A 37 -0.82 -9.85 11.69
CA VAL A 37 -0.02 -8.62 11.72
C VAL A 37 0.06 -8.04 10.31
N VAL A 38 -0.51 -6.87 10.12
CA VAL A 38 -0.49 -6.14 8.83
C VAL A 38 0.53 -5.01 8.92
N VAL A 39 1.41 -4.92 7.94
CA VAL A 39 2.38 -3.83 7.85
C VAL A 39 2.05 -2.92 6.68
N ARG A 40 1.78 -1.64 6.98
CA ARG A 40 1.65 -0.61 5.96
C ARG A 40 3.00 0.07 5.74
N LEU A 41 3.47 0.04 4.48
CA LEU A 41 4.75 0.61 4.10
C LEU A 41 4.65 1.40 2.80
N ALA A 42 5.16 2.64 2.83
CA ALA A 42 5.40 3.41 1.63
C ALA A 42 6.73 2.99 1.00
N VAL A 43 6.65 2.36 -0.17
CA VAL A 43 7.84 1.81 -0.87
C VAL A 43 8.51 2.82 -1.81
N GLU A 44 7.84 3.94 -2.10
CA GLU A 44 8.32 5.00 -2.99
C GLU A 44 7.95 6.37 -2.42
N GLN A 45 8.88 7.32 -2.38
CA GLN A 45 8.65 8.67 -1.86
C GLN A 45 8.46 9.75 -2.93
N LEU A 46 8.68 9.41 -4.19
CA LEU A 46 8.64 10.36 -5.31
C LEU A 46 9.55 11.60 -5.13
N LEU A 47 10.58 11.47 -4.30
CA LEU A 47 11.59 12.50 -4.04
C LEU A 47 12.89 12.25 -4.82
N GLY A 48 12.85 11.33 -5.78
CA GLY A 48 14.03 10.96 -6.57
C GLY A 48 15.19 10.47 -5.68
N PRO A 49 16.42 10.93 -5.91
CA PRO A 49 17.61 10.45 -5.17
C PRO A 49 17.60 10.82 -3.68
N ASP A 50 16.78 11.76 -3.25
CA ASP A 50 16.70 12.18 -1.85
C ASP A 50 15.69 11.37 -1.03
N GLY A 51 14.89 10.53 -1.67
CA GLY A 51 13.86 9.69 -1.05
C GLY A 51 14.14 8.20 -1.10
N ILE A 52 13.25 7.43 -0.48
CA ILE A 52 13.14 5.99 -0.65
C ILE A 52 12.53 5.74 -2.04
N THR A 53 13.10 4.81 -2.80
CA THR A 53 12.61 4.45 -4.12
C THR A 53 12.21 2.98 -4.19
N ALA A 54 11.19 2.68 -4.97
CA ALA A 54 10.68 1.32 -5.18
C ALA A 54 11.72 0.39 -5.84
N GLN A 55 12.69 0.94 -6.56
CA GLN A 55 13.79 0.19 -7.18
C GLN A 55 15.03 0.08 -6.31
N GLY A 56 15.09 0.79 -5.20
CA GLY A 56 16.22 0.85 -4.27
C GLY A 56 15.82 0.46 -2.85
N GLU A 57 15.93 1.41 -1.91
CA GLU A 57 15.72 1.15 -0.48
C GLU A 57 14.33 0.59 -0.15
N GLY A 58 13.27 1.00 -0.86
CA GLY A 58 11.93 0.45 -0.66
C GLY A 58 11.88 -1.05 -0.94
N ARG A 59 12.48 -1.47 -2.05
CA ARG A 59 12.61 -2.90 -2.39
C ARG A 59 13.45 -3.64 -1.35
N GLU A 60 14.61 -3.10 -0.99
CA GLU A 60 15.50 -3.72 -0.01
C GLU A 60 14.83 -3.93 1.36
N VAL A 61 14.00 -2.97 1.82
CA VAL A 61 13.25 -3.09 3.07
C VAL A 61 12.22 -4.24 2.98
N ILE A 62 11.45 -4.30 1.88
CA ILE A 62 10.49 -5.39 1.67
C ILE A 62 11.22 -6.74 1.63
N GLU A 63 12.33 -6.86 0.89
CA GLU A 63 13.11 -8.11 0.81
C GLU A 63 13.63 -8.56 2.19
N CYS A 64 14.10 -7.62 3.03
CA CYS A 64 14.56 -7.92 4.38
C CYS A 64 13.46 -8.43 5.33
N LEU A 65 12.20 -8.06 5.09
CA LEU A 65 11.06 -8.31 5.97
C LEU A 65 9.97 -9.15 5.29
N ALA A 66 10.25 -9.71 4.11
CA ALA A 66 9.27 -10.23 3.16
C ALA A 66 8.22 -11.15 3.77
N GLU A 67 8.64 -12.04 4.68
CA GLU A 67 7.80 -13.10 5.25
C GLU A 67 7.40 -12.84 6.71
N LEU A 68 7.80 -11.70 7.29
CA LEU A 68 7.50 -11.42 8.70
C LEU A 68 6.03 -11.03 8.96
N PRO A 69 5.42 -10.09 8.20
CA PRO A 69 4.01 -9.79 8.40
C PRO A 69 3.11 -10.85 7.77
N ASP A 70 1.86 -10.90 8.17
CA ASP A 70 0.86 -11.75 7.55
C ASP A 70 0.29 -11.16 6.27
N LEU A 71 0.38 -9.83 6.12
CA LEU A 71 -0.09 -9.10 4.97
C LEU A 71 0.68 -7.78 4.81
N TRP A 72 1.00 -7.44 3.57
CA TRP A 72 1.55 -6.14 3.20
C TRP A 72 0.48 -5.18 2.70
N ASP A 73 0.38 -3.99 3.29
CA ASP A 73 -0.37 -2.85 2.74
C ASP A 73 0.64 -1.84 2.19
N VAL A 74 0.76 -1.77 0.87
CA VAL A 74 1.81 -0.98 0.22
C VAL A 74 1.25 0.21 -0.53
N ASN A 75 1.93 1.34 -0.39
CA ASN A 75 1.53 2.60 -1.00
C ASN A 75 2.72 3.50 -1.35
N LEU A 76 2.42 4.71 -1.79
CA LEU A 76 3.37 5.80 -1.96
C LEU A 76 3.43 6.68 -0.71
N ALA A 77 4.52 7.45 -0.58
CA ALA A 77 5.06 7.95 0.66
C ALA A 77 4.31 9.02 1.41
N ASP A 78 3.75 9.98 0.75
CA ASP A 78 3.15 11.09 1.48
C ASP A 78 1.70 11.33 1.10
N TRP A 79 1.03 12.07 1.96
CA TRP A 79 -0.37 12.39 1.77
C TRP A 79 -0.64 13.14 0.46
N ALA A 80 0.25 14.06 0.09
CA ALA A 80 0.11 14.83 -1.13
C ALA A 80 0.23 13.96 -2.39
N ASN A 81 1.15 13.00 -2.39
CA ASN A 81 1.36 12.10 -3.52
C ASN A 81 0.44 10.88 -3.50
N ASP A 82 0.15 10.30 -2.34
CA ASP A 82 -0.75 9.16 -2.20
C ASP A 82 -2.20 9.54 -2.55
N SER A 83 -2.64 10.70 -2.14
CA SER A 83 -4.00 11.20 -2.36
C SER A 83 -4.14 12.22 -3.50
N ALA A 84 -3.04 12.71 -4.04
CA ALA A 84 -3.05 13.67 -5.15
C ALA A 84 -3.56 13.11 -6.48
N THR A 85 -3.68 11.79 -6.60
CA THR A 85 -4.30 11.15 -7.76
C THR A 85 -5.79 11.51 -7.85
N ALA A 86 -6.02 12.72 -8.34
CA ALA A 86 -7.33 13.23 -8.67
C ALA A 86 -7.85 12.60 -9.97
N ARG A 87 -8.96 13.10 -10.48
CA ARG A 87 -9.61 12.67 -11.73
C ARG A 87 -8.71 12.67 -12.98
N PHE A 88 -7.56 13.32 -12.92
CA PHE A 88 -6.58 13.38 -14.02
C PHE A 88 -5.55 12.25 -13.99
N ALA A 89 -5.53 11.43 -12.94
CA ALA A 89 -4.68 10.25 -12.85
C ALA A 89 -5.46 8.99 -13.25
N ASP A 90 -4.76 8.05 -13.86
CA ASP A 90 -5.34 6.77 -14.24
C ASP A 90 -5.64 5.90 -13.02
N GLU A 91 -6.59 4.98 -13.13
CA GLU A 91 -6.78 3.91 -12.16
C GLU A 91 -5.54 3.01 -12.14
N GLY A 92 -5.20 2.50 -10.95
CA GLY A 92 -3.99 1.70 -10.80
C GLY A 92 -2.69 2.50 -10.83
N TYR A 93 -2.74 3.82 -10.69
CA TYR A 93 -1.59 4.73 -10.74
C TYR A 93 -0.37 4.23 -9.94
N GLN A 94 -0.58 3.59 -8.80
CA GLN A 94 0.51 3.14 -7.94
C GLN A 94 1.11 1.79 -8.36
N GLU A 95 0.48 1.04 -9.26
CA GLU A 95 0.90 -0.33 -9.65
C GLU A 95 2.36 -0.42 -10.08
N SER A 96 2.84 0.54 -10.85
CA SER A 96 4.23 0.56 -11.35
C SER A 96 5.28 0.57 -10.23
N TYR A 97 4.93 1.14 -9.08
CA TYR A 97 5.81 1.25 -7.91
C TYR A 97 5.67 0.08 -6.94
N ILE A 98 4.48 -0.52 -6.81
CA ILE A 98 4.19 -1.50 -5.76
C ILE A 98 4.20 -2.95 -6.26
N ARG A 99 4.05 -3.19 -7.56
CA ARG A 99 3.92 -4.54 -8.15
C ARG A 99 5.08 -5.50 -7.83
N PHE A 100 6.27 -4.97 -7.56
CA PHE A 100 7.45 -5.80 -7.26
C PHE A 100 7.28 -6.59 -5.95
N VAL A 101 6.45 -6.11 -5.02
CA VAL A 101 6.25 -6.74 -3.70
C VAL A 101 5.78 -8.19 -3.86
N LYS A 102 4.88 -8.45 -4.82
CA LYS A 102 4.43 -9.80 -5.17
C LYS A 102 5.53 -10.72 -5.71
N SER A 103 6.65 -10.17 -6.19
CA SER A 103 7.78 -10.96 -6.68
C SER A 103 8.80 -11.30 -5.59
N VAL A 104 8.73 -10.65 -4.43
CA VAL A 104 9.71 -10.79 -3.34
C VAL A 104 9.12 -11.33 -2.04
N SER A 105 7.79 -11.36 -1.91
CA SER A 105 7.09 -11.91 -0.75
C SER A 105 6.01 -12.90 -1.18
N SER A 106 5.85 -13.99 -0.43
CA SER A 106 4.73 -14.92 -0.58
C SER A 106 3.45 -14.46 0.11
N LYS A 107 3.56 -13.41 0.94
CA LYS A 107 2.43 -12.87 1.71
C LYS A 107 1.44 -12.13 0.82
N PRO A 108 0.15 -12.10 1.19
CA PRO A 108 -0.85 -11.29 0.49
C PRO A 108 -0.48 -9.81 0.47
N VAL A 109 -0.81 -9.13 -0.63
CA VAL A 109 -0.53 -7.71 -0.84
C VAL A 109 -1.81 -6.93 -1.10
N VAL A 110 -2.05 -5.91 -0.28
CA VAL A 110 -3.04 -4.86 -0.52
C VAL A 110 -2.34 -3.68 -1.18
N GLY A 111 -2.94 -3.13 -2.19
CA GLY A 111 -2.48 -1.88 -2.79
C GLY A 111 -3.62 -0.93 -3.05
N VAL A 112 -3.27 0.34 -3.17
CA VAL A 112 -4.18 1.43 -3.51
C VAL A 112 -3.74 2.07 -4.83
N GLY A 113 -4.53 2.93 -5.41
CA GLY A 113 -4.14 3.63 -6.65
C GLY A 113 -5.33 4.16 -7.42
N ARG A 114 -6.30 4.76 -6.75
CA ARG A 114 -7.49 5.33 -7.39
C ARG A 114 -8.32 4.28 -8.15
N TYR A 115 -8.43 3.07 -7.64
CA TYR A 115 -9.37 2.09 -8.20
C TYR A 115 -10.80 2.55 -7.92
N THR A 116 -11.52 2.96 -8.96
CA THR A 116 -12.89 3.46 -8.87
C THR A 116 -13.90 2.53 -9.51
N SER A 117 -13.45 1.73 -10.48
CA SER A 117 -14.29 0.77 -11.19
C SER A 117 -14.01 -0.67 -10.75
N PRO A 118 -15.04 -1.55 -10.68
CA PRO A 118 -14.84 -2.98 -10.45
C PRO A 118 -13.94 -3.65 -11.49
N ASP A 119 -14.00 -3.22 -12.74
CA ASP A 119 -13.20 -3.80 -13.82
C ASP A 119 -11.69 -3.57 -13.61
N ALA A 120 -11.29 -2.36 -13.21
CA ALA A 120 -9.90 -2.08 -12.88
C ALA A 120 -9.43 -2.87 -11.66
N MET A 121 -10.27 -3.00 -10.62
CA MET A 121 -9.99 -3.81 -9.44
C MET A 121 -9.76 -5.27 -9.81
N VAL A 122 -10.70 -5.87 -10.55
CA VAL A 122 -10.61 -7.27 -11.02
C VAL A 122 -9.40 -7.48 -11.92
N SER A 123 -9.11 -6.51 -12.80
CA SER A 123 -7.94 -6.58 -13.68
C SER A 123 -6.63 -6.62 -12.89
N ALA A 124 -6.46 -5.80 -11.86
CA ALA A 124 -5.26 -5.80 -11.01
C ALA A 124 -5.05 -7.15 -10.31
N ILE A 125 -6.13 -7.72 -9.74
CA ILE A 125 -6.11 -9.04 -9.11
C ILE A 125 -5.77 -10.14 -10.11
N ARG A 126 -6.46 -10.20 -11.26
CA ARG A 126 -6.23 -11.24 -12.29
C ARG A 126 -4.83 -11.20 -12.91
N ARG A 127 -4.23 -10.02 -13.01
CA ARG A 127 -2.84 -9.86 -13.45
C ARG A 127 -1.81 -10.22 -12.37
N GLY A 128 -2.25 -10.58 -11.16
CA GLY A 128 -1.37 -10.91 -10.04
C GLY A 128 -0.54 -9.73 -9.53
N VAL A 129 -1.01 -8.52 -9.75
CA VAL A 129 -0.35 -7.30 -9.23
C VAL A 129 -0.61 -7.15 -7.73
N LEU A 130 -1.84 -7.46 -7.30
CA LEU A 130 -2.32 -7.37 -5.93
C LEU A 130 -3.18 -8.60 -5.60
N ASP A 131 -3.35 -8.87 -4.30
CA ASP A 131 -4.33 -9.84 -3.79
C ASP A 131 -5.60 -9.15 -3.30
N PHE A 132 -5.47 -7.91 -2.81
CA PHE A 132 -6.58 -7.10 -2.33
C PHE A 132 -6.46 -5.65 -2.82
N ILE A 133 -7.61 -5.02 -2.98
CA ILE A 133 -7.70 -3.61 -3.39
C ILE A 133 -8.08 -2.75 -2.18
N GLY A 134 -7.26 -1.75 -1.87
CA GLY A 134 -7.59 -0.68 -0.94
C GLY A 134 -8.34 0.45 -1.66
N ALA A 135 -9.54 0.79 -1.22
CA ALA A 135 -10.42 1.74 -1.91
C ALA A 135 -11.12 2.71 -0.94
N ALA A 136 -10.37 3.68 -0.37
CA ALA A 136 -10.93 4.63 0.58
C ALA A 136 -11.96 5.57 -0.07
N ARG A 137 -11.56 6.38 -1.04
CA ARG A 137 -12.45 7.35 -1.72
C ARG A 137 -13.62 6.71 -2.44
N PRO A 138 -13.48 5.57 -3.13
CA PRO A 138 -14.61 4.83 -3.67
C PRO A 138 -15.61 4.41 -2.61
N SER A 139 -15.16 3.97 -1.43
CA SER A 139 -16.03 3.61 -0.31
C SER A 139 -16.72 4.82 0.34
N ILE A 140 -16.14 6.02 0.25
CA ILE A 140 -16.79 7.27 0.65
C ILE A 140 -17.88 7.64 -0.36
N ALA A 141 -17.60 7.49 -1.66
CA ALA A 141 -18.57 7.77 -2.72
C ALA A 141 -19.75 6.79 -2.69
N ASP A 142 -19.46 5.51 -2.47
CA ASP A 142 -20.46 4.46 -2.32
C ASP A 142 -20.10 3.50 -1.17
N PRO A 143 -20.70 3.68 0.02
CA PRO A 143 -20.45 2.81 1.17
C PRO A 143 -20.85 1.35 0.95
N PHE A 144 -21.68 1.07 -0.06
CA PHE A 144 -22.13 -0.26 -0.41
C PHE A 144 -21.38 -0.87 -1.60
N LEU A 145 -20.27 -0.23 -2.02
CA LEU A 145 -19.46 -0.69 -3.15
C LEU A 145 -19.13 -2.20 -3.12
N PRO A 146 -18.57 -2.76 -2.04
CA PRO A 146 -18.26 -4.19 -2.00
C PRO A 146 -19.51 -5.07 -2.14
N ARG A 147 -20.60 -4.68 -1.49
CA ARG A 147 -21.86 -5.43 -1.56
C ARG A 147 -22.47 -5.41 -2.96
N LYS A 148 -22.43 -4.26 -3.64
CA LYS A 148 -22.92 -4.13 -5.00
C LYS A 148 -22.11 -4.96 -5.99
N ILE A 149 -20.78 -5.03 -5.79
CA ILE A 149 -19.91 -5.90 -6.58
C ILE A 149 -20.29 -7.37 -6.36
N ASP A 150 -20.44 -7.80 -5.12
CA ASP A 150 -20.80 -9.17 -4.75
C ASP A 150 -22.17 -9.59 -5.29
N GLU A 151 -23.13 -8.67 -5.30
CA GLU A 151 -24.49 -8.89 -5.82
C GLU A 151 -24.61 -8.70 -7.36
N GLY A 152 -23.52 -8.39 -8.06
CA GLY A 152 -23.51 -8.15 -9.51
C GLY A 152 -24.20 -6.85 -9.95
N ARG A 153 -24.39 -5.89 -9.06
CA ARG A 153 -25.08 -4.61 -9.31
C ARG A 153 -24.07 -3.48 -9.59
N SER A 154 -23.13 -3.74 -10.49
CA SER A 154 -22.04 -2.78 -10.80
C SER A 154 -22.53 -1.48 -11.44
N ASP A 155 -23.63 -1.51 -12.15
CA ASP A 155 -24.30 -0.36 -12.76
C ASP A 155 -24.97 0.58 -11.75
N GLU A 156 -25.18 0.13 -10.52
CA GLU A 156 -25.73 0.94 -9.44
C GLU A 156 -24.62 1.62 -8.59
N ILE A 157 -23.34 1.36 -8.87
CA ILE A 157 -22.23 1.92 -8.11
C ILE A 157 -22.12 3.42 -8.38
N ARG A 158 -22.02 4.22 -7.32
CA ARG A 158 -21.66 5.63 -7.38
C ARG A 158 -20.15 5.75 -7.48
N GLU A 159 -19.66 5.81 -8.69
CA GLU A 159 -18.22 5.89 -8.93
C GLU A 159 -17.61 7.17 -8.37
N CYS A 160 -16.46 7.05 -7.73
CA CYS A 160 -15.68 8.19 -7.26
C CYS A 160 -15.11 9.00 -8.43
N ILE A 161 -15.53 10.24 -8.58
CA ILE A 161 -15.07 11.13 -9.66
C ILE A 161 -13.68 11.73 -9.44
N GLY A 162 -13.02 11.41 -8.33
CA GLY A 162 -11.68 11.91 -8.03
C GLY A 162 -11.58 13.42 -7.79
N CYS A 163 -12.65 14.07 -7.29
CA CYS A 163 -12.66 15.51 -7.03
C CYS A 163 -11.78 15.93 -5.83
N ASN A 164 -11.39 14.97 -4.98
CA ASN A 164 -10.59 15.15 -3.76
C ASN A 164 -11.21 16.06 -2.68
N ILE A 165 -12.49 16.41 -2.74
CA ILE A 165 -13.16 17.18 -1.68
C ILE A 165 -13.05 16.50 -0.33
N CYS A 166 -13.18 15.16 -0.28
CA CYS A 166 -13.03 14.38 0.95
C CYS A 166 -11.60 14.36 1.51
N VAL A 167 -10.60 14.82 0.76
CA VAL A 167 -9.19 14.93 1.16
C VAL A 167 -8.84 16.37 1.49
N ALA A 168 -9.33 17.32 0.72
CA ALA A 168 -9.04 18.74 0.88
C ALA A 168 -9.70 19.36 2.12
N GLY A 169 -10.77 18.73 2.63
CA GLY A 169 -11.29 18.94 3.98
C GLY A 169 -11.74 20.34 4.34
N ASP A 170 -12.53 21.04 3.50
CA ASP A 170 -13.27 22.25 3.96
C ASP A 170 -14.62 22.34 3.25
#